data_7715d9316c525aa4d7749928a3394b05
#
_entry.id   7715d9316c525aa4d7749928a3394b05
#
_cell.length_a   1.000
_cell.length_b   1.000
_cell.length_c   1.000
_cell.angle_alpha   90.00
_cell.angle_beta   90.00
_cell.angle_gamma   90.00
#
_symmetry.space_group_name_H-M   'P 1'
#
loop_
_entity.id
_entity.type
_entity.pdbx_description
1 polymer ?
#
loop_
_entity_poly.entity_id
_entity_poly.type
_entity_poly.pdbx_seq_one_letter_code
_entity_poly.pdbx_strand_id
1 'polypeptide(L)'
;MSRRRTLATALAMAGAFVPTVSAAQAEAARLTLGDRNLSQGMAGRDVRVLQDFLTRVGVRTSVDGHYGPVTARRVKTWERRSQRRINGRVSRADGRKLRRQVNAGVTVAPQPQPEPQPAAPAAEKAVLNADGTATAPESAPQVVKDVIAAGNRIIDKPYKYGGGHGKWEDSGYDCSGSMSYALHGGGLLDEALTSSGFSSWGVAGKGAWITTYGSGGHSYMVVAGLRFDTGYNNGDSDGPDWSTKMRPSSGYTVRHPKGL
;
A
#
# COMPACT_ATOMS: atom_id res chain seq x y z
N MET A 1 54.12 18.48 -60.05
CA MET A 1 52.82 17.77 -60.00
C MET A 1 52.22 17.95 -58.61
N SER A 2 51.36 18.98 -58.49
CA SER A 2 50.77 19.36 -57.20
C SER A 2 49.33 18.85 -57.14
N ARG A 3 49.00 17.97 -56.15
CA ARG A 3 47.63 17.50 -55.93
C ARG A 3 46.99 18.40 -54.89
N ARG A 4 46.04 19.19 -55.30
CA ARG A 4 45.14 19.98 -54.45
C ARG A 4 44.12 19.03 -53.79
N ARG A 5 44.05 18.96 -52.47
CA ARG A 5 43.00 18.30 -51.70
C ARG A 5 41.90 19.32 -51.41
N THR A 6 40.74 19.06 -51.93
CA THR A 6 39.50 19.81 -51.62
C THR A 6 38.92 19.29 -50.29
N LEU A 7 38.84 20.14 -49.27
CA LEU A 7 38.10 19.89 -48.06
C LEU A 7 36.60 20.18 -48.29
N ALA A 8 35.78 19.17 -48.19
CA ALA A 8 34.31 19.33 -48.14
C ALA A 8 33.89 19.57 -46.69
N THR A 9 33.40 20.75 -46.40
CA THR A 9 32.84 21.13 -45.12
C THR A 9 31.36 20.62 -45.06
N ALA A 10 31.12 19.61 -44.23
CA ALA A 10 29.76 19.16 -43.96
C ALA A 10 29.10 20.06 -42.91
N LEU A 11 28.09 20.80 -43.35
CA LEU A 11 27.26 21.63 -42.48
C LEU A 11 26.22 20.73 -41.78
N ALA A 12 26.39 20.41 -40.50
CA ALA A 12 25.45 19.68 -39.70
C ALA A 12 24.30 20.63 -39.28
N MET A 13 23.15 20.46 -39.87
CA MET A 13 21.90 21.11 -39.41
C MET A 13 21.43 20.41 -38.14
N ALA A 14 21.62 21.03 -37.00
CA ALA A 14 20.97 20.65 -35.75
C ALA A 14 19.51 21.08 -35.78
N GLY A 15 18.64 20.15 -36.13
CA GLY A 15 17.19 20.37 -36.03
C GLY A 15 16.79 20.44 -34.56
N ALA A 16 16.36 21.62 -34.09
CA ALA A 16 15.76 21.78 -32.79
C ALA A 16 14.41 21.01 -32.73
N PHE A 17 14.38 19.92 -31.99
CA PHE A 17 13.17 19.18 -31.70
C PHE A 17 12.33 20.00 -30.71
N VAL A 18 11.34 20.74 -31.21
CA VAL A 18 10.32 21.42 -30.40
C VAL A 18 9.23 20.39 -30.13
N PRO A 19 9.03 19.94 -28.86
CA PRO A 19 7.95 19.01 -28.58
C PRO A 19 6.61 19.69 -28.81
N THR A 20 5.86 19.22 -29.79
CA THR A 20 4.48 19.68 -30.05
C THR A 20 3.58 19.10 -28.94
N VAL A 21 3.13 19.96 -28.02
CA VAL A 21 2.09 19.60 -27.03
C VAL A 21 0.79 19.41 -27.80
N SER A 22 0.16 18.23 -27.65
CA SER A 22 -1.13 17.97 -28.31
C SER A 22 -2.22 18.90 -27.76
N ALA A 23 -3.23 19.22 -28.58
CA ALA A 23 -4.38 20.04 -28.17
C ALA A 23 -5.04 19.48 -26.88
N ALA A 24 -5.13 18.16 -26.75
CA ALA A 24 -5.66 17.48 -25.56
C ALA A 24 -4.81 17.72 -24.31
N GLN A 25 -3.49 17.78 -24.44
CA GLN A 25 -2.58 18.10 -23.32
C GLN A 25 -2.69 19.59 -22.93
N ALA A 26 -2.85 20.47 -23.91
CA ALA A 26 -3.04 21.91 -23.68
C ALA A 26 -4.39 22.20 -22.99
N GLU A 27 -5.44 21.47 -23.33
CA GLU A 27 -6.75 21.56 -22.69
C GLU A 27 -6.72 21.01 -21.28
N ALA A 28 -6.11 19.85 -21.04
CA ALA A 28 -5.92 19.27 -19.71
C ALA A 28 -5.13 20.20 -18.77
N ALA A 29 -4.22 21.01 -19.30
CA ALA A 29 -3.46 22.00 -18.53
C ALA A 29 -4.31 23.21 -18.07
N ARG A 30 -5.48 23.44 -18.66
CA ARG A 30 -6.39 24.56 -18.32
C ARG A 30 -7.49 24.15 -17.34
N LEU A 31 -7.83 22.87 -17.24
CA LEU A 31 -8.91 22.38 -16.40
C LEU A 31 -8.64 22.65 -14.92
N THR A 32 -9.68 23.05 -14.21
CA THR A 32 -9.67 23.24 -12.76
C THR A 32 -10.51 22.18 -12.05
N LEU A 33 -10.31 22.01 -10.76
CA LEU A 33 -11.08 21.06 -9.97
C LEU A 33 -12.58 21.42 -9.99
N GLY A 34 -13.40 20.48 -10.46
CA GLY A 34 -14.84 20.63 -10.62
C GLY A 34 -15.31 20.87 -12.06
N ASP A 35 -14.41 21.01 -13.04
CA ASP A 35 -14.76 21.13 -14.45
C ASP A 35 -15.16 19.79 -15.07
N ARG A 36 -14.54 18.71 -14.59
CA ARG A 36 -14.87 17.33 -14.96
C ARG A 36 -14.87 16.40 -13.76
N ASN A 37 -15.39 15.19 -13.93
CA ASN A 37 -15.23 14.13 -12.95
C ASN A 37 -13.79 13.60 -13.02
N LEU A 38 -13.22 13.25 -11.84
CA LEU A 38 -11.86 12.72 -11.76
C LEU A 38 -11.91 11.29 -11.21
N SER A 39 -11.08 10.42 -11.76
CA SER A 39 -10.93 9.02 -11.35
C SER A 39 -9.51 8.53 -11.58
N GLN A 40 -9.20 7.36 -11.04
CA GLN A 40 -7.90 6.70 -11.22
C GLN A 40 -7.55 6.56 -12.72
N GLY A 41 -6.29 6.78 -13.04
CA GLY A 41 -5.74 6.80 -14.39
C GLY A 41 -5.69 8.19 -15.03
N MET A 42 -6.39 9.19 -14.48
CA MET A 42 -6.37 10.55 -15.01
C MET A 42 -5.17 11.35 -14.51
N ALA A 43 -4.72 12.32 -15.33
CA ALA A 43 -3.66 13.24 -14.96
C ALA A 43 -4.02 14.66 -15.44
N GLY A 44 -3.39 15.67 -14.81
CA GLY A 44 -3.54 17.06 -15.21
C GLY A 44 -3.47 18.04 -14.03
N ARG A 45 -3.67 19.32 -14.36
CA ARG A 45 -3.67 20.40 -13.38
C ARG A 45 -4.81 20.26 -12.36
N ASP A 46 -5.98 19.83 -12.78
CA ASP A 46 -7.15 19.58 -11.94
C ASP A 46 -6.90 18.47 -10.90
N VAL A 47 -6.14 17.42 -11.28
CA VAL A 47 -5.69 16.37 -10.35
C VAL A 47 -4.69 16.94 -9.33
N ARG A 48 -3.76 17.77 -9.77
CA ARG A 48 -2.82 18.45 -8.86
C ARG A 48 -3.54 19.35 -7.86
N VAL A 49 -4.54 20.11 -8.32
CA VAL A 49 -5.39 20.93 -7.44
C VAL A 49 -6.19 20.08 -6.47
N LEU A 50 -6.71 18.93 -6.91
CA LEU A 50 -7.38 17.98 -6.03
C LEU A 50 -6.44 17.51 -4.90
N GLN A 51 -5.23 17.11 -5.24
CA GLN A 51 -4.23 16.61 -4.27
C GLN A 51 -3.83 17.70 -3.26
N ASP A 52 -3.60 18.94 -3.72
CA ASP A 52 -3.32 20.09 -2.85
C ASP A 52 -4.51 20.34 -1.91
N PHE A 53 -5.73 20.35 -2.42
CA PHE A 53 -6.93 20.58 -1.63
C PHE A 53 -7.20 19.48 -0.61
N LEU A 54 -6.98 18.21 -0.97
CA LEU A 54 -7.03 17.10 -0.02
C LEU A 54 -6.04 17.31 1.13
N THR A 55 -4.83 17.72 0.82
CA THR A 55 -3.80 18.01 1.83
C THR A 55 -4.21 19.14 2.75
N ARG A 56 -4.75 20.23 2.20
CA ARG A 56 -5.23 21.40 2.99
C ARG A 56 -6.40 21.06 3.92
N VAL A 57 -7.28 20.15 3.52
CA VAL A 57 -8.37 19.68 4.40
C VAL A 57 -7.94 18.53 5.34
N GLY A 58 -6.65 18.28 5.50
CA GLY A 58 -6.12 17.31 6.47
C GLY A 58 -6.02 15.88 5.93
N VAL A 59 -6.19 15.67 4.63
CA VAL A 59 -5.99 14.36 3.97
C VAL A 59 -4.71 14.40 3.15
N ARG A 60 -3.56 14.24 3.79
CA ARG A 60 -2.23 14.33 3.14
C ARG A 60 -2.08 13.37 1.96
N THR A 61 -1.60 13.89 0.84
CA THR A 61 -1.23 13.12 -0.35
C THR A 61 -0.11 13.82 -1.11
N SER A 62 0.63 13.09 -1.95
CA SER A 62 1.59 13.68 -2.89
C SER A 62 0.86 14.53 -3.93
N VAL A 63 1.46 15.67 -4.32
CA VAL A 63 0.91 16.61 -5.31
C VAL A 63 1.70 16.46 -6.62
N ASP A 64 1.52 15.32 -7.29
CA ASP A 64 2.22 14.94 -8.53
C ASP A 64 1.40 15.17 -9.81
N GLY A 65 0.10 15.42 -9.66
CA GLY A 65 -0.82 15.60 -10.78
C GLY A 65 -1.29 14.31 -11.43
N HIS A 66 -1.00 13.14 -10.83
CA HIS A 66 -1.45 11.84 -11.31
C HIS A 66 -2.49 11.24 -10.35
N TYR A 67 -3.66 10.90 -10.86
CA TYR A 67 -4.68 10.22 -10.07
C TYR A 67 -4.38 8.73 -10.01
N GLY A 68 -3.36 8.38 -9.22
CA GLY A 68 -2.96 6.99 -8.97
C GLY A 68 -3.79 6.32 -7.88
N PRO A 69 -3.48 5.05 -7.56
CA PRO A 69 -4.14 4.31 -6.48
C PRO A 69 -4.06 5.02 -5.11
N VAL A 70 -2.97 5.73 -4.85
CA VAL A 70 -2.79 6.52 -3.62
C VAL A 70 -3.80 7.65 -3.56
N THR A 71 -3.94 8.43 -4.63
CA THR A 71 -4.92 9.52 -4.73
C THR A 71 -6.34 8.99 -4.56
N ALA A 72 -6.68 7.85 -5.19
CA ALA A 72 -8.00 7.22 -5.03
C ALA A 72 -8.29 6.84 -3.58
N ARG A 73 -7.32 6.26 -2.85
CA ARG A 73 -7.46 5.97 -1.42
C ARG A 73 -7.65 7.23 -0.58
N ARG A 74 -6.93 8.30 -0.87
CA ARG A 74 -7.07 9.59 -0.17
C ARG A 74 -8.42 10.23 -0.43
N VAL A 75 -8.93 10.14 -1.64
CA VAL A 75 -10.30 10.56 -1.97
C VAL A 75 -11.32 9.77 -1.16
N LYS A 76 -11.22 8.43 -1.08
CA LYS A 76 -12.10 7.61 -0.22
C LYS A 76 -12.04 8.03 1.25
N THR A 77 -10.88 8.43 1.74
CA THR A 77 -10.73 8.95 3.11
C THR A 77 -11.47 10.27 3.29
N TRP A 78 -11.31 11.19 2.34
CA TRP A 78 -12.04 12.46 2.34
C TRP A 78 -13.56 12.27 2.21
N GLU A 79 -14.01 11.39 1.31
CA GLU A 79 -15.41 11.03 1.11
C GLU A 79 -16.04 10.55 2.43
N ARG A 80 -15.37 9.62 3.13
CA ARG A 80 -15.82 9.11 4.42
C ARG A 80 -15.95 10.23 5.46
N ARG A 81 -14.90 11.04 5.63
CA ARG A 81 -14.87 12.16 6.60
C ARG A 81 -15.88 13.26 6.28
N SER A 82 -16.18 13.45 5.00
CA SER A 82 -17.14 14.44 4.50
C SER A 82 -18.56 13.90 4.31
N GLN A 83 -18.84 12.66 4.79
CA GLN A 83 -20.12 11.97 4.67
C GLN A 83 -20.62 11.93 3.21
N ARG A 84 -19.70 11.55 2.30
CA ARG A 84 -19.99 11.36 0.88
C ARG A 84 -20.03 9.88 0.53
N ARG A 85 -20.61 9.55 -0.65
CA ARG A 85 -20.52 8.20 -1.20
C ARG A 85 -19.06 7.82 -1.40
N ILE A 86 -18.62 6.74 -0.76
CA ILE A 86 -17.23 6.27 -0.77
C ILE A 86 -17.01 5.42 -2.02
N ASN A 87 -16.45 6.03 -3.08
CA ASN A 87 -16.19 5.34 -4.35
C ASN A 87 -14.78 5.63 -4.92
N GLY A 88 -14.04 6.57 -4.31
CA GLY A 88 -12.71 6.97 -4.77
C GLY A 88 -12.72 7.72 -6.09
N ARG A 89 -13.84 8.37 -6.45
CA ARG A 89 -14.01 9.22 -7.63
C ARG A 89 -14.48 10.59 -7.19
N VAL A 90 -14.00 11.62 -7.83
CA VAL A 90 -14.39 13.01 -7.54
C VAL A 90 -15.36 13.49 -8.61
N SER A 91 -16.62 13.60 -8.27
CA SER A 91 -17.61 14.26 -9.14
C SER A 91 -17.40 15.78 -9.19
N ARG A 92 -18.01 16.45 -10.13
CA ARG A 92 -18.03 17.93 -10.16
C ARG A 92 -18.58 18.52 -8.86
N ALA A 93 -19.58 17.88 -8.26
CA ALA A 93 -20.15 18.31 -6.99
C ALA A 93 -19.17 18.12 -5.82
N ASP A 94 -18.38 17.04 -5.82
CA ASP A 94 -17.34 16.78 -4.83
C ASP A 94 -16.20 17.81 -4.95
N GLY A 95 -15.79 18.13 -6.17
CA GLY A 95 -14.80 19.18 -6.43
C GLY A 95 -15.24 20.56 -5.89
N ARG A 96 -16.50 20.92 -6.10
CA ARG A 96 -17.06 22.15 -5.52
C ARG A 96 -17.14 22.13 -4.01
N LYS A 97 -17.52 20.98 -3.40
CA LYS A 97 -17.56 20.83 -1.93
C LYS A 97 -16.16 20.97 -1.35
N LEU A 98 -15.18 20.27 -1.90
CA LEU A 98 -13.79 20.32 -1.44
C LEU A 98 -13.22 21.74 -1.53
N ARG A 99 -13.49 22.47 -2.62
CA ARG A 99 -13.12 23.88 -2.76
C ARG A 99 -13.73 24.76 -1.67
N ARG A 100 -15.02 24.59 -1.36
CA ARG A 100 -15.66 25.32 -0.27
C ARG A 100 -15.03 25.04 1.08
N GLN A 101 -14.68 23.77 1.35
CA GLN A 101 -14.00 23.38 2.60
C GLN A 101 -12.63 24.06 2.72
N VAL A 102 -11.83 24.07 1.63
CA VAL A 102 -10.53 24.75 1.61
C VAL A 102 -10.68 26.25 1.84
N ASN A 103 -11.63 26.89 1.15
CA ASN A 103 -11.86 28.35 1.26
C ASN A 103 -12.39 28.74 2.66
N ALA A 104 -13.11 27.87 3.32
CA ALA A 104 -13.60 28.08 4.69
C ALA A 104 -12.59 27.68 5.77
N GLY A 105 -11.37 27.27 5.39
CA GLY A 105 -10.35 26.77 6.33
C GLY A 105 -10.76 25.50 7.09
N VAL A 106 -11.77 24.78 6.57
CA VAL A 106 -12.27 23.54 7.21
C VAL A 106 -11.28 22.41 6.98
N THR A 107 -10.63 21.98 8.04
CA THR A 107 -9.98 20.66 8.05
C THR A 107 -11.03 19.61 8.36
N VAL A 108 -11.20 18.62 7.48
CA VAL A 108 -11.99 17.45 7.82
C VAL A 108 -11.22 16.68 8.89
N ALA A 109 -11.68 16.81 10.13
CA ALA A 109 -11.02 16.18 11.26
C ALA A 109 -10.72 14.71 10.95
N PRO A 110 -9.58 14.17 11.36
CA PRO A 110 -9.44 12.72 11.44
C PRO A 110 -10.69 12.25 12.20
N GLN A 111 -11.40 11.23 11.67
CA GLN A 111 -12.28 10.50 12.57
C GLN A 111 -11.42 10.20 13.81
N PRO A 112 -11.96 10.35 15.03
CA PRO A 112 -11.24 9.89 16.20
C PRO A 112 -10.66 8.53 15.83
N GLN A 113 -9.34 8.45 15.73
CA GLN A 113 -8.74 7.12 15.77
C GLN A 113 -9.35 6.53 17.03
N PRO A 114 -9.82 5.28 17.00
CA PRO A 114 -10.06 4.60 18.25
C PRO A 114 -8.85 4.95 19.10
N GLU A 115 -9.05 5.56 20.26
CA GLU A 115 -7.97 5.88 21.17
C GLU A 115 -7.03 4.70 21.18
N PRO A 116 -5.70 4.90 21.18
CA PRO A 116 -4.78 3.79 21.31
C PRO A 116 -5.33 2.98 22.49
N GLN A 117 -5.93 1.84 22.16
CA GLN A 117 -6.44 0.96 23.20
C GLN A 117 -5.27 0.75 24.15
N PRO A 118 -5.39 1.00 25.48
CA PRO A 118 -4.27 0.88 26.37
C PRO A 118 -3.51 -0.36 25.97
N ALA A 119 -2.20 -0.26 25.78
CA ALA A 119 -1.37 -1.37 25.34
C ALA A 119 -1.78 -2.57 26.21
N ALA A 120 -2.44 -3.54 25.60
CA ALA A 120 -2.85 -4.73 26.31
C ALA A 120 -1.61 -5.23 27.08
N PRO A 121 -1.74 -5.70 28.33
CA PRO A 121 -0.62 -6.21 29.10
C PRO A 121 0.19 -7.09 28.17
N ALA A 122 1.53 -6.89 28.15
CA ALA A 122 2.44 -7.46 27.16
C ALA A 122 2.01 -8.88 26.81
N ALA A 123 1.39 -9.05 25.64
CA ALA A 123 0.78 -10.32 25.25
C ALA A 123 1.88 -11.39 25.32
N GLU A 124 1.57 -12.51 25.94
CA GLU A 124 2.47 -13.66 25.93
C GLU A 124 2.90 -13.93 24.49
N LYS A 125 4.17 -14.24 24.30
CA LYS A 125 4.71 -14.44 22.96
C LYS A 125 4.51 -15.89 22.52
N ALA A 126 4.27 -16.08 21.25
CA ALA A 126 4.36 -17.38 20.62
C ALA A 126 5.79 -17.94 20.73
N VAL A 127 5.90 -19.25 20.81
CA VAL A 127 7.16 -19.98 20.88
C VAL A 127 7.49 -20.52 19.48
N LEU A 128 8.71 -20.26 19.03
CA LEU A 128 9.26 -20.90 17.83
C LEU A 128 9.81 -22.27 18.24
N ASN A 129 9.27 -23.32 17.65
CA ASN A 129 9.67 -24.72 17.92
C ASN A 129 10.92 -25.10 17.10
N ALA A 130 11.58 -26.18 17.50
CA ALA A 130 12.78 -26.68 16.82
C ALA A 130 12.51 -27.17 15.39
N ASP A 131 11.27 -27.54 15.07
CA ASP A 131 10.81 -27.96 13.73
C ASP A 131 10.41 -26.77 12.83
N GLY A 132 10.61 -25.55 13.28
CA GLY A 132 10.25 -24.32 12.55
C GLY A 132 8.79 -23.90 12.72
N THR A 133 7.93 -24.70 13.34
CA THR A 133 6.55 -24.30 13.64
C THR A 133 6.48 -23.29 14.77
N ALA A 134 5.38 -22.57 14.88
CA ALA A 134 5.09 -21.66 15.98
C ALA A 134 3.97 -22.24 16.88
N THR A 135 4.13 -22.13 18.20
CA THR A 135 3.06 -22.42 19.16
C THR A 135 2.50 -21.12 19.71
N ALA A 136 1.21 -20.92 19.55
CA ALA A 136 0.52 -19.75 20.11
C ALA A 136 0.45 -19.85 21.64
N PRO A 137 0.55 -18.72 22.38
CA PRO A 137 0.32 -18.73 23.82
C PRO A 137 -1.15 -19.06 24.13
N GLU A 138 -1.36 -19.68 25.29
CA GLU A 138 -2.70 -20.10 25.69
C GLU A 138 -3.69 -18.92 25.82
N SER A 139 -3.21 -17.79 26.28
CA SER A 139 -3.96 -16.53 26.42
C SER A 139 -4.32 -15.86 25.09
N ALA A 140 -3.78 -16.34 23.94
CA ALA A 140 -4.07 -15.74 22.65
C ALA A 140 -5.55 -15.99 22.24
N PRO A 141 -6.21 -14.97 21.64
CA PRO A 141 -7.52 -15.16 21.02
C PRO A 141 -7.50 -16.30 19.99
N GLN A 142 -8.62 -17.00 19.84
CA GLN A 142 -8.70 -18.15 18.92
C GLN A 142 -8.28 -17.78 17.50
N VAL A 143 -8.69 -16.63 16.98
CA VAL A 143 -8.28 -16.12 15.69
C VAL A 143 -6.74 -16.02 15.51
N VAL A 144 -6.01 -15.68 16.57
CA VAL A 144 -4.53 -15.62 16.53
C VAL A 144 -3.94 -17.05 16.50
N LYS A 145 -4.52 -17.97 17.26
CA LYS A 145 -4.16 -19.39 17.22
C LYS A 145 -4.38 -19.99 15.84
N ASP A 146 -5.51 -19.64 15.20
CA ASP A 146 -5.86 -20.10 13.85
C ASP A 146 -4.92 -19.53 12.78
N VAL A 147 -4.51 -18.24 12.88
CA VAL A 147 -3.50 -17.64 12.02
C VAL A 147 -2.16 -18.36 12.12
N ILE A 148 -1.72 -18.66 13.35
CA ILE A 148 -0.46 -19.39 13.59
C ILE A 148 -0.56 -20.82 13.04
N ALA A 149 -1.66 -21.51 13.30
CA ALA A 149 -1.90 -22.86 12.79
C ALA A 149 -1.91 -22.89 11.24
N ALA A 150 -2.49 -21.89 10.61
CA ALA A 150 -2.48 -21.74 9.16
C ALA A 150 -1.06 -21.48 8.63
N GLY A 151 -0.32 -20.56 9.25
CA GLY A 151 1.09 -20.30 8.91
C GLY A 151 1.94 -21.57 8.98
N ASN A 152 1.78 -22.37 10.05
CA ASN A 152 2.49 -23.64 10.23
C ASN A 152 2.28 -24.65 9.09
N ARG A 153 1.11 -24.61 8.41
CA ARG A 153 0.84 -25.53 7.28
C ARG A 153 1.65 -25.23 6.02
N ILE A 154 2.27 -24.06 5.94
CA ILE A 154 2.95 -23.62 4.71
C ILE A 154 4.44 -23.30 4.89
N ILE A 155 5.01 -23.52 6.07
CA ILE A 155 6.46 -23.28 6.31
C ILE A 155 7.37 -24.17 5.44
N ASP A 156 6.90 -25.36 5.03
CA ASP A 156 7.64 -26.27 4.15
C ASP A 156 7.45 -25.95 2.65
N LYS A 157 6.68 -24.92 2.32
CA LYS A 157 6.40 -24.57 0.93
C LYS A 157 7.46 -23.61 0.40
N PRO A 158 7.95 -23.81 -0.84
CA PRO A 158 8.95 -22.94 -1.42
C PRO A 158 8.39 -21.55 -1.73
N TYR A 159 9.29 -20.57 -1.85
CA TYR A 159 8.95 -19.28 -2.44
C TYR A 159 8.50 -19.45 -3.90
N LYS A 160 7.37 -18.88 -4.24
CA LYS A 160 6.82 -18.86 -5.60
C LYS A 160 6.22 -17.50 -5.88
N TYR A 161 6.80 -16.74 -6.80
CA TYR A 161 6.27 -15.45 -7.19
C TYR A 161 4.81 -15.57 -7.67
N GLY A 162 3.90 -14.78 -7.10
CA GLY A 162 2.45 -14.85 -7.35
C GLY A 162 1.75 -16.04 -6.68
N GLY A 163 2.47 -16.86 -5.90
CA GLY A 163 1.90 -17.99 -5.18
C GLY A 163 0.99 -17.54 -4.04
N GLY A 164 -0.12 -18.27 -3.85
CA GLY A 164 -1.15 -17.95 -2.86
C GLY A 164 -2.16 -16.88 -3.28
N HIS A 165 -2.11 -16.36 -4.52
CA HIS A 165 -3.04 -15.33 -5.01
C HIS A 165 -4.18 -15.87 -5.88
N GLY A 166 -3.97 -16.95 -6.59
CA GLY A 166 -4.99 -17.57 -7.44
C GLY A 166 -5.83 -18.66 -6.74
N LYS A 167 -5.28 -19.22 -5.69
CA LYS A 167 -5.91 -20.24 -4.85
C LYS A 167 -5.23 -20.27 -3.49
N TRP A 168 -5.96 -20.64 -2.46
CA TRP A 168 -5.41 -20.72 -1.11
C TRP A 168 -4.37 -21.83 -0.99
N GLU A 169 -4.71 -23.04 -1.39
CA GLU A 169 -3.77 -24.17 -1.41
C GLU A 169 -2.92 -24.14 -2.69
N ASP A 170 -1.68 -23.66 -2.57
CA ASP A 170 -0.72 -23.57 -3.68
C ASP A 170 0.54 -24.41 -3.41
N SER A 171 1.33 -24.64 -4.45
CA SER A 171 2.60 -25.36 -4.39
C SER A 171 3.75 -24.54 -3.79
N GLY A 172 3.54 -23.23 -3.61
CA GLY A 172 4.48 -22.27 -3.03
C GLY A 172 3.81 -20.92 -2.87
N TYR A 173 4.43 -20.02 -2.10
CA TYR A 173 3.85 -18.74 -1.75
C TYR A 173 4.85 -17.60 -1.91
N ASP A 174 4.38 -16.43 -2.34
CA ASP A 174 5.16 -15.20 -2.20
C ASP A 174 4.92 -14.52 -0.84
N CYS A 175 5.57 -13.39 -0.63
CA CYS A 175 5.51 -12.66 0.65
C CYS A 175 4.09 -12.26 1.05
N SER A 176 3.28 -11.80 0.12
CA SER A 176 1.90 -11.37 0.38
C SER A 176 0.90 -12.52 0.32
N GLY A 177 1.17 -13.53 -0.51
CA GLY A 177 0.36 -14.74 -0.58
C GLY A 177 0.44 -15.58 0.70
N SER A 178 1.64 -15.74 1.27
CA SER A 178 1.82 -16.45 2.54
C SER A 178 1.11 -15.76 3.71
N MET A 179 1.24 -14.43 3.81
CA MET A 179 0.49 -13.64 4.79
C MET A 179 -1.02 -13.78 4.61
N SER A 180 -1.48 -13.69 3.35
CA SER A 180 -2.91 -13.80 3.02
C SER A 180 -3.46 -15.17 3.38
N TYR A 181 -2.71 -16.24 3.11
CA TYR A 181 -3.07 -17.60 3.50
C TYR A 181 -3.25 -17.75 5.01
N ALA A 182 -2.27 -17.28 5.79
CA ALA A 182 -2.33 -17.38 7.24
C ALA A 182 -3.49 -16.56 7.83
N LEU A 183 -3.68 -15.32 7.36
CA LEU A 183 -4.77 -14.45 7.79
C LEU A 183 -6.15 -14.98 7.36
N HIS A 184 -6.25 -15.62 6.18
CA HIS A 184 -7.45 -16.32 5.75
C HIS A 184 -7.79 -17.49 6.67
N GLY A 185 -6.78 -18.27 7.07
CA GLY A 185 -6.97 -19.37 8.03
C GLY A 185 -7.49 -18.92 9.39
N GLY A 186 -7.24 -17.68 9.79
CA GLY A 186 -7.82 -17.02 10.96
C GLY A 186 -9.16 -16.31 10.69
N GLY A 187 -9.71 -16.42 9.47
CA GLY A 187 -10.97 -15.75 9.11
C GLY A 187 -10.86 -14.22 8.98
N LEU A 188 -9.67 -13.68 8.77
CA LEU A 188 -9.41 -12.24 8.68
C LEU A 188 -9.39 -11.71 7.25
N LEU A 189 -9.30 -12.58 6.26
CA LEU A 189 -9.29 -12.26 4.83
C LEU A 189 -10.17 -13.23 4.03
N ASP A 190 -10.98 -12.69 3.13
CA ASP A 190 -11.76 -13.45 2.14
C ASP A 190 -11.02 -13.58 0.81
N GLU A 191 -10.12 -12.64 0.50
CA GLU A 191 -9.33 -12.59 -0.73
C GLU A 191 -7.86 -12.28 -0.43
N ALA A 192 -6.96 -12.84 -1.23
CA ALA A 192 -5.53 -12.58 -1.09
C ALA A 192 -5.17 -11.13 -1.45
N LEU A 193 -4.33 -10.51 -0.63
CA LEU A 193 -3.85 -9.15 -0.82
C LEU A 193 -2.43 -9.14 -1.39
N THR A 194 -2.13 -8.17 -2.24
CA THR A 194 -0.77 -7.87 -2.64
C THR A 194 0.01 -7.18 -1.50
N SER A 195 1.34 -7.13 -1.60
CA SER A 195 2.20 -6.42 -0.63
C SER A 195 1.80 -4.95 -0.45
N SER A 196 1.43 -4.25 -1.54
CA SER A 196 0.86 -2.90 -1.45
C SER A 196 -0.57 -2.88 -0.91
N GLY A 197 -1.35 -3.94 -1.06
CA GLY A 197 -2.68 -4.10 -0.47
C GLY A 197 -2.61 -4.05 1.05
N PHE A 198 -1.62 -4.70 1.64
CA PHE A 198 -1.37 -4.66 3.09
C PHE A 198 -1.05 -3.25 3.62
N SER A 199 -0.57 -2.34 2.79
CA SER A 199 -0.36 -0.94 3.19
C SER A 199 -1.68 -0.19 3.49
N SER A 200 -2.82 -0.72 3.11
CA SER A 200 -4.14 -0.09 3.31
C SER A 200 -5.15 -0.99 4.04
N TRP A 201 -4.78 -2.23 4.35
CA TRP A 201 -5.65 -3.18 5.06
C TRP A 201 -5.70 -2.90 6.56
N GLY A 202 -6.83 -3.18 7.20
CA GLY A 202 -6.99 -3.03 8.64
C GLY A 202 -6.85 -1.60 9.16
N VAL A 203 -6.43 -1.46 10.41
CA VAL A 203 -6.24 -0.21 11.16
C VAL A 203 -4.77 0.21 11.13
N ALA A 204 -4.48 1.51 11.20
CA ALA A 204 -3.10 2.03 11.21
C ALA A 204 -2.41 1.75 12.55
N GLY A 205 -1.12 1.42 12.49
CA GLY A 205 -0.28 1.17 13.65
C GLY A 205 -0.09 -0.31 13.96
N LYS A 206 0.58 -0.58 15.08
CA LYS A 206 0.81 -1.95 15.58
C LYS A 206 -0.45 -2.46 16.28
N GLY A 207 -0.73 -3.74 16.13
CA GLY A 207 -1.73 -4.45 16.91
C GLY A 207 -1.14 -5.05 18.18
N ALA A 208 -2.02 -5.51 19.07
CA ALA A 208 -1.63 -6.22 20.28
C ALA A 208 -1.12 -7.63 19.97
N TRP A 209 -1.74 -8.29 19.00
CA TRP A 209 -1.45 -9.68 18.62
C TRP A 209 -0.89 -9.83 17.21
N ILE A 210 -1.45 -9.08 16.24
CA ILE A 210 -1.10 -9.18 14.83
C ILE A 210 -0.71 -7.80 14.30
N THR A 211 0.47 -7.69 13.73
CA THR A 211 0.92 -6.48 13.02
C THR A 211 1.38 -6.85 11.63
N THR A 212 0.85 -6.19 10.60
CA THR A 212 1.25 -6.37 9.21
C THR A 212 2.09 -5.19 8.73
N TYR A 213 3.06 -5.49 7.92
CA TYR A 213 4.00 -4.55 7.33
C TYR A 213 3.93 -4.67 5.81
N GLY A 214 3.40 -3.66 5.14
CA GLY A 214 3.21 -3.65 3.68
C GLY A 214 3.99 -2.55 3.00
N SER A 215 4.60 -2.86 1.85
CA SER A 215 5.27 -1.90 0.98
C SER A 215 4.98 -2.20 -0.49
N GLY A 216 5.56 -1.43 -1.43
CA GLY A 216 5.38 -1.68 -2.87
C GLY A 216 6.09 -2.95 -3.37
N GLY A 217 7.10 -3.46 -2.65
CA GLY A 217 7.93 -4.56 -3.10
C GLY A 217 7.96 -5.78 -2.17
N HIS A 218 7.49 -5.64 -0.94
CA HIS A 218 7.51 -6.74 0.03
C HIS A 218 6.48 -6.53 1.15
N SER A 219 6.08 -7.61 1.79
CA SER A 219 5.26 -7.59 3.00
C SER A 219 5.61 -8.73 3.94
N TYR A 220 5.41 -8.51 5.24
CA TYR A 220 5.56 -9.50 6.29
C TYR A 220 4.61 -9.17 7.44
N MET A 221 4.45 -10.08 8.39
CA MET A 221 3.67 -9.82 9.59
C MET A 221 4.40 -10.28 10.86
N VAL A 222 3.96 -9.76 11.98
CA VAL A 222 4.34 -10.23 13.32
C VAL A 222 3.06 -10.70 14.01
N VAL A 223 3.05 -11.95 14.47
CA VAL A 223 1.93 -12.59 15.15
C VAL A 223 2.40 -13.08 16.52
N ALA A 224 1.77 -12.60 17.56
CA ALA A 224 2.14 -12.94 18.94
C ALA A 224 3.67 -12.84 19.19
N GLY A 225 4.32 -11.85 18.63
CA GLY A 225 5.75 -11.60 18.81
C GLY A 225 6.71 -12.39 17.91
N LEU A 226 6.23 -13.32 17.08
CA LEU A 226 7.02 -13.97 16.03
C LEU A 226 6.77 -13.32 14.68
N ARG A 227 7.84 -13.14 13.89
CA ARG A 227 7.76 -12.66 12.52
C ARG A 227 7.45 -13.83 11.59
N PHE A 228 6.49 -13.64 10.69
CA PHE A 228 6.17 -14.54 9.58
C PHE A 228 6.51 -13.84 8.26
N ASP A 229 7.41 -14.40 7.48
CA ASP A 229 8.03 -13.75 6.33
C ASP A 229 8.58 -14.79 5.34
N THR A 230 8.73 -14.43 4.09
CA THR A 230 9.41 -15.24 3.05
C THR A 230 10.85 -14.77 2.81
N GLY A 231 11.41 -13.98 3.69
CA GLY A 231 12.77 -13.46 3.55
C GLY A 231 13.28 -12.90 4.86
N TYR A 232 14.58 -12.49 4.86
CA TYR A 232 15.24 -12.00 6.05
C TYR A 232 15.36 -13.04 7.18
N ASN A 233 15.21 -14.30 6.87
CA ASN A 233 15.51 -15.41 7.75
C ASN A 233 17.03 -15.65 7.77
N ASN A 234 17.53 -16.61 8.43
CA ASN A 234 18.98 -16.82 8.69
C ASN A 234 19.83 -17.18 7.43
N GLY A 235 19.39 -16.78 6.25
CA GLY A 235 20.09 -17.00 4.97
C GLY A 235 19.43 -18.03 4.06
N ASP A 236 18.45 -18.78 4.52
CA ASP A 236 17.88 -19.95 3.82
C ASP A 236 16.38 -19.80 3.53
N SER A 237 15.88 -18.59 3.25
CA SER A 237 14.45 -18.47 3.02
C SER A 237 14.07 -18.79 1.58
N ASP A 238 13.83 -20.05 1.36
CA ASP A 238 13.17 -20.52 0.13
C ASP A 238 11.64 -20.48 0.23
N GLY A 239 11.08 -19.88 1.27
CA GLY A 239 9.62 -19.81 1.48
C GLY A 239 9.18 -19.10 2.76
N PRO A 240 7.89 -19.28 3.14
CA PRO A 240 7.35 -18.71 4.36
C PRO A 240 7.93 -19.37 5.62
N ASP A 241 8.40 -18.56 6.57
CA ASP A 241 8.97 -19.04 7.82
C ASP A 241 8.57 -18.19 9.01
N TRP A 242 8.57 -18.81 10.20
CA TRP A 242 8.55 -18.13 11.49
C TRP A 242 9.97 -17.79 11.95
N SER A 243 10.12 -16.61 12.57
CA SER A 243 11.42 -16.18 13.08
C SER A 243 11.26 -15.28 14.30
N THR A 244 12.20 -15.41 15.25
CA THR A 244 12.38 -14.47 16.36
C THR A 244 13.15 -13.22 15.94
N LYS A 245 13.85 -13.26 14.79
CA LYS A 245 14.60 -12.13 14.24
C LYS A 245 13.66 -11.11 13.61
N MET A 246 13.61 -9.93 14.19
CA MET A 246 12.79 -8.84 13.65
C MET A 246 13.44 -8.15 12.46
N ARG A 247 12.63 -7.79 11.47
CA ARG A 247 13.04 -7.02 10.31
C ARG A 247 12.90 -5.52 10.59
N PRO A 248 13.81 -4.66 10.09
CA PRO A 248 13.61 -3.22 10.14
C PRO A 248 12.29 -2.81 9.46
N SER A 249 11.50 -1.99 10.14
CA SER A 249 10.18 -1.56 9.63
C SER A 249 10.25 -0.28 8.78
N SER A 250 11.43 0.31 8.58
CA SER A 250 11.62 1.47 7.71
C SER A 250 11.17 1.17 6.28
N GLY A 251 10.37 2.05 5.69
CA GLY A 251 9.81 1.86 4.34
C GLY A 251 8.53 1.03 4.27
N TYR A 252 8.04 0.50 5.40
CA TYR A 252 6.78 -0.23 5.46
C TYR A 252 5.67 0.61 6.06
N THR A 253 4.45 0.42 5.56
CA THR A 253 3.24 0.89 6.21
C THR A 253 2.81 -0.16 7.23
N VAL A 254 2.67 0.25 8.49
CA VAL A 254 2.32 -0.63 9.62
C VAL A 254 0.82 -0.62 9.83
N ARG A 255 0.22 -1.81 9.88
CA ARG A 255 -1.24 -2.01 10.02
C ARG A 255 -1.53 -3.20 10.92
N HIS A 256 -2.77 -3.31 11.39
CA HIS A 256 -3.24 -4.46 12.16
C HIS A 256 -4.73 -4.73 11.90
N PRO A 257 -5.22 -5.94 12.10
CA PRO A 257 -6.67 -6.22 12.11
C PRO A 257 -7.33 -5.49 13.27
N LYS A 258 -8.55 -5.03 13.08
CA LYS A 258 -9.27 -4.34 14.15
C LYS A 258 -9.46 -5.26 15.35
N GLY A 259 -9.01 -4.82 16.53
CA GLY A 259 -9.16 -5.56 17.79
C GLY A 259 -8.06 -6.57 18.11
N LEU A 260 -7.02 -6.69 17.28
CA LEU A 260 -5.94 -7.68 17.46
C LEU A 260 -4.55 -7.05 17.57
#